data_a196ef8b3b37e7209d92950c5b811565
#
_entry.id   a196ef8b3b37e7209d92950c5b811565
#
_cell.length_a   1.000
_cell.length_b   1.000
_cell.length_c   1.000
_cell.angle_alpha   90.00
_cell.angle_beta   90.00
_cell.angle_gamma   90.00
#
_symmetry.space_group_name_H-M   'P 1'
#
loop_
_entity.id
_entity.type
_entity.pdbx_description
1 polymer ?
#
loop_
_entity_poly.entity_id
_entity_poly.type
_entity_poly.pdbx_seq_one_letter_code
_entity_poly.pdbx_strand_id
1 'polypeptide(L)'
;TIYPGGNLPKQKYLKRMWRGLAVLLLSILIILVIRSCNTTEPVPSQPAFGCEYAEEQAEEPVPETLFDEVYDYIFKLRIDHPDIVMAQCIEESGGFTSKLFVEGHNCLGMKVPGSRPTLAVGTMLGHARFNSWRECIADYAIWQSTFARRLTKDEYFAYLDRVYAEKKGYSGRLKAIIQSRGL
;
A
#
# COMPACT_ATOMS: atom_id res chain seq x y z
N THR A 1 0.03 61.80 -41.22
CA THR A 1 -0.54 60.85 -40.23
C THR A 1 -0.17 59.44 -40.70
N ILE A 2 0.81 58.81 -40.04
CA ILE A 2 1.33 57.49 -40.36
C ILE A 2 0.65 56.49 -39.40
N TYR A 3 -0.05 55.51 -39.96
CA TYR A 3 -0.59 54.39 -39.18
C TYR A 3 0.50 53.33 -39.02
N PRO A 4 0.77 52.85 -37.76
CA PRO A 4 1.68 51.74 -37.55
C PRO A 4 0.94 50.41 -37.81
N GLY A 5 1.49 49.62 -38.72
CA GLY A 5 0.99 48.29 -39.05
C GLY A 5 1.07 47.32 -37.91
N GLY A 6 -0.10 46.92 -37.40
CA GLY A 6 -0.21 45.88 -36.39
C GLY A 6 0.10 44.50 -36.94
N ASN A 7 1.17 43.87 -36.46
CA ASN A 7 1.45 42.46 -36.75
C ASN A 7 0.45 41.57 -36.01
N LEU A 8 -0.38 40.89 -36.77
CA LEU A 8 -1.47 40.02 -36.37
C LEU A 8 -0.97 38.70 -35.71
N PRO A 9 -1.76 38.10 -34.85
CA PRO A 9 -1.38 36.97 -34.00
C PRO A 9 -1.43 35.62 -34.75
N LYS A 10 -0.91 35.51 -35.95
CA LYS A 10 -0.89 34.25 -36.72
C LYS A 10 -0.12 33.12 -36.04
N GLN A 11 0.89 33.46 -35.25
CA GLN A 11 1.71 32.44 -34.56
C GLN A 11 0.99 31.71 -33.41
N LYS A 12 0.05 32.35 -32.70
CA LYS A 12 -0.71 31.69 -31.63
C LYS A 12 -1.73 30.69 -32.19
N TYR A 13 -2.34 30.98 -33.33
CA TYR A 13 -3.29 30.08 -33.99
C TYR A 13 -2.58 28.84 -34.58
N LEU A 14 -1.43 29.05 -35.20
CA LEU A 14 -0.64 27.94 -35.74
C LEU A 14 -0.22 26.95 -34.63
N LYS A 15 0.29 27.44 -33.50
CA LYS A 15 0.67 26.57 -32.33
C LYS A 15 -0.53 25.83 -31.74
N ARG A 16 -1.72 26.43 -31.73
CA ARG A 16 -2.95 25.75 -31.27
C ARG A 16 -3.41 24.67 -32.25
N MET A 17 -3.36 24.93 -33.53
CA MET A 17 -3.66 23.95 -34.60
C MET A 17 -2.73 22.73 -34.50
N TRP A 18 -1.41 22.96 -34.36
CA TRP A 18 -0.43 21.87 -34.27
C TRP A 18 -0.62 21.02 -33.01
N ARG A 19 -1.01 21.63 -31.90
CA ARG A 19 -1.33 20.88 -30.66
C ARG A 19 -2.59 20.04 -30.83
N GLY A 20 -3.62 20.55 -31.49
CA GLY A 20 -4.83 19.78 -31.79
C GLY A 20 -4.56 18.60 -32.73
N LEU A 21 -3.75 18.82 -33.76
CA LEU A 21 -3.36 17.76 -34.71
C LEU A 21 -2.52 16.66 -34.05
N ALA A 22 -1.61 17.03 -33.15
CA ALA A 22 -0.78 16.07 -32.40
C ALA A 22 -1.63 15.18 -31.46
N VAL A 23 -2.61 15.76 -30.78
CA VAL A 23 -3.54 14.98 -29.92
C VAL A 23 -4.39 14.04 -30.77
N LEU A 24 -4.86 14.48 -31.91
CA LEU A 24 -5.68 13.65 -32.81
C LEU A 24 -4.89 12.47 -33.40
N LEU A 25 -3.63 12.70 -33.78
CA LEU A 25 -2.74 11.65 -34.29
C LEU A 25 -2.39 10.63 -33.16
N LEU A 26 -2.20 11.10 -31.94
CA LEU A 26 -1.91 10.23 -30.80
C LEU A 26 -3.12 9.32 -30.48
N SER A 27 -4.33 9.86 -30.55
CA SER A 27 -5.55 9.07 -30.31
C SER A 27 -5.80 8.02 -31.40
N ILE A 28 -5.50 8.33 -32.66
CA ILE A 28 -5.58 7.37 -33.78
C ILE A 28 -4.55 6.25 -33.61
N LEU A 29 -3.32 6.59 -33.18
CA LEU A 29 -2.28 5.61 -32.93
C LEU A 29 -2.66 4.63 -31.81
N ILE A 30 -3.25 5.13 -30.73
CA ILE A 30 -3.74 4.31 -29.62
C ILE A 30 -4.85 3.36 -30.09
N ILE A 31 -5.79 3.83 -30.92
CA ILE A 31 -6.88 2.99 -31.44
C ILE A 31 -6.33 1.90 -32.38
N LEU A 32 -5.30 2.20 -33.18
CA LEU A 32 -4.66 1.23 -34.07
C LEU A 32 -3.90 0.15 -33.28
N VAL A 33 -3.23 0.54 -32.19
CA VAL A 33 -2.54 -0.42 -31.30
C VAL A 33 -3.53 -1.35 -30.61
N ILE A 34 -4.66 -0.82 -30.12
CA ILE A 34 -5.72 -1.63 -29.47
C ILE A 34 -6.36 -2.60 -30.47
N ARG A 35 -6.56 -2.19 -31.74
CA ARG A 35 -7.09 -3.09 -32.78
C ARG A 35 -6.11 -4.18 -33.20
N SER A 36 -4.81 -3.90 -33.18
CA SER A 36 -3.78 -4.89 -33.49
C SER A 36 -3.65 -6.00 -32.44
N CYS A 37 -4.05 -5.74 -31.19
CA CYS A 37 -4.04 -6.74 -30.12
C CYS A 37 -5.29 -7.65 -30.08
N ASN A 38 -6.32 -7.37 -30.93
CA ASN A 38 -7.59 -8.14 -30.93
C ASN A 38 -7.76 -9.09 -32.12
N THR A 39 -6.71 -9.36 -32.92
CA THR A 39 -6.76 -10.43 -33.89
C THR A 39 -6.43 -11.76 -33.20
N THR A 40 -7.45 -12.42 -32.67
CA THR A 40 -7.41 -13.85 -32.33
C THR A 40 -7.39 -14.64 -33.61
N GLU A 41 -6.21 -15.14 -33.99
CA GLU A 41 -6.12 -16.18 -35.01
C GLU A 41 -6.78 -17.47 -34.50
N PRO A 42 -7.54 -18.20 -35.34
CA PRO A 42 -8.10 -19.47 -34.93
C PRO A 42 -6.97 -20.50 -34.71
N VAL A 43 -6.89 -21.00 -33.47
CA VAL A 43 -5.96 -22.06 -33.08
C VAL A 43 -6.30 -23.32 -33.89
N PRO A 44 -5.35 -23.93 -34.62
CA PRO A 44 -5.57 -25.20 -35.27
C PRO A 44 -5.81 -26.29 -34.24
N SER A 45 -6.89 -27.06 -34.42
CA SER A 45 -7.27 -28.19 -33.60
C SER A 45 -6.14 -29.24 -33.58
N GLN A 46 -5.44 -29.38 -32.44
CA GLN A 46 -4.52 -30.49 -32.21
C GLN A 46 -5.31 -31.76 -31.85
N PRO A 47 -4.84 -32.94 -32.29
CA PRO A 47 -5.46 -34.20 -31.95
C PRO A 47 -5.28 -34.49 -30.46
N ALA A 48 -6.36 -35.00 -29.86
CA ALA A 48 -6.41 -35.43 -28.47
C ALA A 48 -5.40 -36.57 -28.22
N PHE A 49 -4.25 -36.23 -27.62
CA PHE A 49 -3.48 -37.20 -26.84
C PHE A 49 -3.76 -36.88 -25.36
N GLY A 50 -4.52 -37.77 -24.75
CA GLY A 50 -4.79 -37.72 -23.33
C GLY A 50 -3.49 -37.91 -22.54
N CYS A 51 -3.04 -36.84 -21.92
CA CYS A 51 -2.28 -36.85 -20.69
C CYS A 51 -2.97 -35.86 -19.78
N GLU A 52 -3.83 -36.40 -18.96
CA GLU A 52 -4.45 -35.74 -17.81
C GLU A 52 -3.35 -35.45 -16.81
N TYR A 53 -2.61 -34.33 -17.04
CA TYR A 53 -1.86 -33.75 -15.96
C TYR A 53 -2.91 -33.07 -15.09
N ALA A 54 -3.31 -33.75 -14.03
CA ALA A 54 -3.88 -33.09 -12.89
C ALA A 54 -2.87 -32.01 -12.50
N GLU A 55 -3.13 -30.75 -12.85
CA GLU A 55 -2.55 -29.63 -12.14
C GLU A 55 -3.02 -29.81 -10.69
N GLU A 56 -2.16 -30.43 -9.90
CA GLU A 56 -2.20 -30.34 -8.45
C GLU A 56 -2.03 -28.87 -8.16
N GLN A 57 -3.16 -28.16 -8.09
CA GLN A 57 -3.21 -26.83 -7.51
C GLN A 57 -2.68 -27.04 -6.11
N ALA A 58 -1.43 -26.66 -5.90
CA ALA A 58 -0.87 -26.52 -4.58
C ALA A 58 -1.81 -25.56 -3.86
N GLU A 59 -2.73 -26.07 -3.07
CA GLU A 59 -3.54 -25.30 -2.14
C GLU A 59 -2.53 -24.57 -1.26
N GLU A 60 -2.40 -23.23 -1.47
CA GLU A 60 -1.65 -22.41 -0.53
C GLU A 60 -2.27 -22.70 0.86
N PRO A 61 -1.45 -23.09 1.86
CA PRO A 61 -1.98 -23.40 3.17
C PRO A 61 -2.77 -22.20 3.67
N VAL A 62 -4.06 -22.41 3.93
CA VAL A 62 -4.94 -21.37 4.50
C VAL A 62 -4.27 -20.90 5.79
N PRO A 63 -3.99 -19.60 5.96
CA PRO A 63 -3.35 -19.11 7.17
C PRO A 63 -4.20 -19.52 8.37
N GLU A 64 -3.64 -20.32 9.26
CA GLU A 64 -4.37 -20.98 10.35
C GLU A 64 -4.92 -19.97 11.36
N THR A 65 -4.35 -18.75 11.40
CA THR A 65 -4.75 -17.72 12.37
C THR A 65 -4.65 -16.31 11.79
N LEU A 66 -5.44 -15.39 12.34
CA LEU A 66 -5.31 -13.95 12.03
C LEU A 66 -3.88 -13.43 12.28
N PHE A 67 -3.16 -14.04 13.20
CA PHE A 67 -1.77 -13.72 13.52
C PHE A 67 -0.88 -13.92 12.27
N ASP A 68 -1.00 -15.06 11.60
CA ASP A 68 -0.20 -15.40 10.43
C ASP A 68 -0.53 -14.47 9.26
N GLU A 69 -1.82 -14.20 9.04
CA GLU A 69 -2.26 -13.25 8.01
C GLU A 69 -1.69 -11.84 8.22
N VAL A 70 -1.69 -11.36 9.47
CA VAL A 70 -1.15 -10.04 9.82
C VAL A 70 0.35 -10.01 9.59
N TYR A 71 1.06 -11.03 10.04
CA TYR A 71 2.51 -11.10 9.92
C TYR A 71 2.96 -11.18 8.46
N ASP A 72 2.32 -12.03 7.67
CA ASP A 72 2.54 -12.14 6.22
C ASP A 72 2.27 -10.81 5.50
N TYR A 73 1.22 -10.10 5.91
CA TYR A 73 0.91 -8.81 5.30
C TYR A 73 1.95 -7.74 5.61
N ILE A 74 2.52 -7.73 6.83
CA ILE A 74 3.65 -6.87 7.20
C ILE A 74 4.86 -7.15 6.29
N PHE A 75 5.19 -8.42 6.04
CA PHE A 75 6.24 -8.82 5.11
C PHE A 75 5.95 -8.40 3.66
N LYS A 76 4.73 -8.62 3.18
CA LYS A 76 4.31 -8.21 1.83
C LYS A 76 4.49 -6.72 1.58
N LEU A 77 4.25 -5.90 2.57
CA LEU A 77 4.46 -4.44 2.50
C LEU A 77 5.93 -4.02 2.66
N ARG A 78 6.83 -4.95 2.93
CA ARG A 78 8.27 -4.68 3.17
C ARG A 78 8.49 -3.62 4.25
N ILE A 79 7.74 -3.72 5.33
CA ILE A 79 7.89 -2.86 6.50
C ILE A 79 9.21 -3.24 7.19
N ASP A 80 10.02 -2.24 7.59
CA ASP A 80 11.27 -2.49 8.29
C ASP A 80 10.98 -3.11 9.68
N HIS A 81 11.78 -4.08 10.10
CA HIS A 81 11.66 -4.77 11.39
C HIS A 81 10.28 -5.43 11.61
N PRO A 82 9.86 -6.38 10.77
CA PRO A 82 8.53 -6.96 10.80
C PRO A 82 8.21 -7.65 12.13
N ASP A 83 9.18 -8.25 12.79
CA ASP A 83 9.08 -8.84 14.13
C ASP A 83 8.69 -7.80 15.21
N ILE A 84 9.29 -6.60 15.15
CA ILE A 84 8.94 -5.51 16.07
C ILE A 84 7.52 -5.00 15.77
N VAL A 85 7.18 -4.81 14.50
CA VAL A 85 5.86 -4.32 14.12
C VAL A 85 4.76 -5.32 14.47
N MET A 86 5.01 -6.61 14.31
CA MET A 86 4.08 -7.64 14.77
C MET A 86 3.89 -7.62 16.29
N ALA A 87 4.99 -7.47 17.05
CA ALA A 87 4.91 -7.32 18.50
C ALA A 87 4.12 -6.06 18.91
N GLN A 88 4.23 -4.95 18.16
CA GLN A 88 3.40 -3.77 18.35
C GLN A 88 1.91 -4.07 18.10
N CYS A 89 1.58 -4.77 17.01
CA CYS A 89 0.21 -5.16 16.72
C CYS A 89 -0.40 -5.95 17.90
N ILE A 90 0.34 -6.88 18.47
CA ILE A 90 -0.10 -7.69 19.62
C ILE A 90 -0.29 -6.82 20.87
N GLU A 91 0.68 -5.97 21.20
CA GLU A 91 0.64 -5.09 22.38
C GLU A 91 -0.51 -4.10 22.30
N GLU A 92 -0.63 -3.36 21.19
CA GLU A 92 -1.61 -2.28 21.02
C GLU A 92 -3.05 -2.79 20.85
N SER A 93 -3.21 -3.95 20.25
CA SER A 93 -4.54 -4.55 20.04
C SER A 93 -5.00 -5.46 21.18
N GLY A 94 -4.15 -5.69 22.19
CA GLY A 94 -4.43 -6.69 23.23
C GLY A 94 -4.59 -8.09 22.64
N GLY A 95 -3.67 -8.49 21.75
CA GLY A 95 -3.76 -9.77 21.05
C GLY A 95 -4.95 -9.85 20.07
N PHE A 96 -5.25 -8.75 19.40
CA PHE A 96 -6.36 -8.63 18.44
C PHE A 96 -7.78 -8.73 19.03
N THR A 97 -7.92 -8.43 20.33
CA THR A 97 -9.22 -8.53 21.03
C THR A 97 -9.78 -7.19 21.48
N SER A 98 -8.98 -6.13 21.46
CA SER A 98 -9.41 -4.81 21.93
C SER A 98 -10.57 -4.25 21.10
N LYS A 99 -11.43 -3.44 21.72
CA LYS A 99 -12.52 -2.76 21.06
C LYS A 99 -12.05 -1.89 19.88
N LEU A 100 -10.90 -1.23 20.06
CA LEU A 100 -10.30 -0.42 18.99
C LEU A 100 -9.92 -1.27 17.76
N PHE A 101 -9.45 -2.49 17.96
CA PHE A 101 -9.18 -3.42 16.87
C PHE A 101 -10.47 -3.98 16.25
N VAL A 102 -11.36 -4.53 17.07
CA VAL A 102 -12.56 -5.24 16.59
C VAL A 102 -13.51 -4.33 15.82
N GLU A 103 -13.76 -3.12 16.32
CA GLU A 103 -14.73 -2.17 15.72
C GLU A 103 -14.05 -1.08 14.88
N GLY A 104 -12.81 -0.73 15.21
CA GLY A 104 -12.04 0.34 14.56
C GLY A 104 -10.98 -0.13 13.59
N HIS A 105 -10.74 -1.46 13.54
CA HIS A 105 -9.71 -2.11 12.70
C HIS A 105 -8.30 -1.55 12.90
N ASN A 106 -8.02 -1.01 14.10
CA ASN A 106 -6.75 -0.37 14.42
C ASN A 106 -5.94 -1.28 15.36
N CYS A 107 -5.00 -2.03 14.78
CA CYS A 107 -4.13 -2.94 15.52
C CYS A 107 -2.86 -2.28 16.07
N LEU A 108 -2.57 -1.04 15.72
CA LEU A 108 -1.32 -0.35 16.04
C LEU A 108 -1.52 0.93 16.86
N GLY A 109 -2.73 1.18 17.38
CA GLY A 109 -3.02 2.39 18.14
C GLY A 109 -2.83 3.69 17.37
N MET A 110 -2.86 3.65 16.04
CA MET A 110 -2.62 4.80 15.17
C MET A 110 -3.59 5.94 15.46
N LYS A 111 -3.08 7.18 15.40
CA LYS A 111 -3.90 8.40 15.45
C LYS A 111 -4.02 9.00 14.05
N VAL A 112 -5.08 9.76 13.79
CA VAL A 112 -5.21 10.50 12.52
C VAL A 112 -4.12 11.57 12.47
N PRO A 113 -3.20 11.54 11.50
CA PRO A 113 -2.11 12.50 11.44
C PRO A 113 -2.56 13.83 10.84
N GLY A 114 -1.92 14.94 11.28
CA GLY A 114 -2.11 16.25 10.68
C GLY A 114 -1.13 16.59 9.55
N SER A 115 -0.04 15.81 9.37
CA SER A 115 1.10 16.21 8.54
C SER A 115 1.54 15.18 7.49
N ARG A 116 0.84 14.07 7.34
CA ARG A 116 1.10 13.06 6.31
C ARG A 116 -0.20 12.51 5.72
N PRO A 117 -0.18 11.89 4.55
CA PRO A 117 -1.30 11.11 4.05
C PRO A 117 -1.68 10.00 5.03
N THR A 118 -2.97 9.65 5.08
CA THR A 118 -3.49 8.57 5.93
C THR A 118 -4.60 7.82 5.21
N LEU A 119 -4.77 6.54 5.56
CA LEU A 119 -5.88 5.69 5.14
C LEU A 119 -7.02 5.68 6.16
N ALA A 120 -6.90 6.47 7.25
CA ALA A 120 -7.95 6.58 8.24
C ALA A 120 -9.22 7.17 7.63
N VAL A 121 -10.36 6.53 7.90
CA VAL A 121 -11.69 6.96 7.44
C VAL A 121 -12.48 7.69 8.52
N GLY A 122 -11.89 7.87 9.69
CA GLY A 122 -12.51 8.56 10.83
C GLY A 122 -11.73 8.33 12.11
N THR A 123 -12.38 8.60 13.24
CA THR A 123 -11.82 8.41 14.57
C THR A 123 -12.71 7.51 15.44
N MET A 124 -12.09 6.77 16.35
CA MET A 124 -12.74 5.98 17.37
C MET A 124 -11.89 5.95 18.64
N LEU A 125 -12.45 6.24 19.80
CA LEU A 125 -11.74 6.28 21.09
C LEU A 125 -10.48 7.17 21.05
N GLY A 126 -10.51 8.26 20.28
CA GLY A 126 -9.36 9.16 20.11
C GLY A 126 -8.26 8.67 19.16
N HIS A 127 -8.46 7.53 18.51
CA HIS A 127 -7.54 6.92 17.55
C HIS A 127 -8.14 6.90 16.14
N ALA A 128 -7.31 6.62 15.14
CA ALA A 128 -7.75 6.43 13.78
C ALA A 128 -8.64 5.18 13.65
N ARG A 129 -9.67 5.27 12.81
CA ARG A 129 -10.51 4.16 12.40
C ARG A 129 -10.26 3.85 10.92
N PHE A 130 -10.18 2.58 10.58
CA PHE A 130 -9.93 2.08 9.23
C PHE A 130 -11.08 1.19 8.75
N ASN A 131 -11.17 0.89 7.45
CA ASN A 131 -12.13 -0.06 6.92
C ASN A 131 -11.69 -1.53 7.13
N SER A 132 -10.38 -1.74 7.34
CA SER A 132 -9.80 -3.05 7.62
C SER A 132 -8.48 -2.92 8.39
N TRP A 133 -8.06 -3.97 9.08
CA TRP A 133 -6.75 -4.04 9.72
C TRP A 133 -5.61 -3.94 8.69
N ARG A 134 -5.84 -4.34 7.44
CA ARG A 134 -4.88 -4.17 6.35
C ARG A 134 -4.61 -2.70 6.05
N GLU A 135 -5.64 -1.87 6.07
CA GLU A 135 -5.48 -0.42 5.92
C GLU A 135 -4.71 0.20 7.10
N CYS A 136 -4.92 -0.28 8.32
CA CYS A 136 -4.13 0.16 9.47
C CYS A 136 -2.65 -0.15 9.29
N ILE A 137 -2.29 -1.35 8.88
CA ILE A 137 -0.89 -1.74 8.64
C ILE A 137 -0.29 -0.96 7.47
N ALA A 138 -1.05 -0.75 6.39
CA ALA A 138 -0.60 0.07 5.27
C ALA A 138 -0.39 1.55 5.67
N ASP A 139 -1.25 2.09 6.53
CA ASP A 139 -1.07 3.43 7.10
C ASP A 139 0.18 3.53 7.98
N TYR A 140 0.48 2.46 8.73
CA TYR A 140 1.71 2.35 9.50
C TYR A 140 2.95 2.30 8.59
N ALA A 141 2.90 1.60 7.46
CA ALA A 141 3.98 1.58 6.49
C ALA A 141 4.27 2.99 5.94
N ILE A 142 3.24 3.80 5.71
CA ILE A 142 3.39 5.22 5.33
C ILE A 142 4.06 5.99 6.47
N TRP A 143 3.62 5.79 7.72
CA TRP A 143 4.22 6.43 8.88
C TRP A 143 5.69 6.04 9.04
N GLN A 144 6.02 4.76 9.01
CA GLN A 144 7.39 4.28 9.18
C GLN A 144 8.31 4.82 8.06
N SER A 145 7.86 4.79 6.81
CA SER A 145 8.63 5.31 5.68
C SER A 145 8.88 6.81 5.77
N THR A 146 8.01 7.54 6.47
CA THR A 146 8.12 9.00 6.65
C THR A 146 9.06 9.36 7.79
N PHE A 147 8.98 8.65 8.93
CA PHE A 147 9.60 9.09 10.17
C PHE A 147 10.68 8.16 10.74
N ALA A 148 10.67 6.88 10.37
CA ALA A 148 11.52 5.85 11.01
C ALA A 148 12.22 4.93 10.00
N ARG A 149 12.43 5.42 8.77
CA ARG A 149 13.02 4.63 7.69
C ARG A 149 14.50 4.35 7.92
N ARG A 150 14.94 3.12 7.62
CA ARG A 150 16.35 2.68 7.62
C ARG A 150 17.05 2.79 8.98
N LEU A 151 16.33 2.81 10.06
CA LEU A 151 16.90 2.67 11.38
C LEU A 151 17.40 1.23 11.57
N THR A 152 18.51 1.05 12.26
CA THR A 152 18.89 -0.28 12.78
C THR A 152 17.86 -0.74 13.80
N LYS A 153 17.85 -2.03 14.14
CA LYS A 153 16.89 -2.60 15.10
C LYS A 153 16.94 -1.89 16.46
N ASP A 154 18.13 -1.58 16.96
CA ASP A 154 18.30 -0.89 18.23
C ASP A 154 17.87 0.58 18.18
N GLU A 155 18.20 1.27 17.10
CA GLU A 155 17.74 2.65 16.87
C GLU A 155 16.21 2.70 16.75
N TYR A 156 15.59 1.68 16.14
CA TYR A 156 14.13 1.60 16.01
C TYR A 156 13.46 1.41 17.36
N PHE A 157 13.98 0.53 18.23
CA PHE A 157 13.49 0.40 19.62
C PHE A 157 13.63 1.71 20.39
N ALA A 158 14.79 2.38 20.29
CA ALA A 158 15.00 3.66 20.96
C ALA A 158 14.07 4.76 20.42
N TYR A 159 13.79 4.74 19.12
CA TYR A 159 12.84 5.65 18.50
C TYR A 159 11.41 5.40 19.01
N LEU A 160 10.96 4.14 19.06
CA LEU A 160 9.64 3.78 19.56
C LEU A 160 9.45 4.17 21.03
N ASP A 161 10.45 3.96 21.88
CA ASP A 161 10.41 4.39 23.28
C ASP A 161 10.23 5.90 23.46
N ARG A 162 10.70 6.70 22.48
CA ARG A 162 10.64 8.16 22.55
C ARG A 162 9.35 8.73 21.97
N VAL A 163 8.85 8.17 20.86
CA VAL A 163 7.79 8.83 20.07
C VAL A 163 6.48 8.06 20.01
N TYR A 164 6.51 6.76 20.31
CA TYR A 164 5.32 5.91 20.21
C TYR A 164 4.76 5.55 21.58
N ALA A 165 5.62 5.33 22.54
CA ALA A 165 5.24 4.83 23.86
C ALA A 165 4.73 5.94 24.79
N GLU A 166 3.51 5.78 25.31
CA GLU A 166 3.00 6.62 26.41
C GLU A 166 3.56 6.18 27.77
N LYS A 167 4.02 4.93 27.91
CA LYS A 167 4.55 4.35 29.13
C LYS A 167 5.99 3.89 28.98
N LYS A 168 6.81 4.11 30.02
CA LYS A 168 8.20 3.63 30.07
C LYS A 168 8.30 2.12 29.85
N GLY A 169 9.40 1.67 29.24
CA GLY A 169 9.68 0.25 29.03
C GLY A 169 8.91 -0.40 27.88
N TYR A 170 8.46 0.39 26.92
CA TYR A 170 7.73 -0.12 25.75
C TYR A 170 8.55 -1.12 24.94
N SER A 171 9.80 -0.77 24.58
CA SER A 171 10.72 -1.69 23.89
C SER A 171 10.96 -2.99 24.64
N GLY A 172 11.00 -2.93 25.99
CA GLY A 172 11.12 -4.13 26.83
C GLY A 172 9.94 -5.09 26.69
N ARG A 173 8.71 -4.56 26.64
CA ARG A 173 7.50 -5.37 26.38
C ARG A 173 7.49 -5.97 24.99
N LEU A 174 7.87 -5.20 23.98
CA LEU A 174 7.96 -5.71 22.61
C LEU A 174 9.00 -6.85 22.50
N LYS A 175 10.18 -6.69 23.12
CA LYS A 175 11.20 -7.75 23.15
C LYS A 175 10.70 -9.02 23.82
N ALA A 176 9.94 -8.90 24.91
CA ALA A 176 9.33 -10.04 25.59
C ALA A 176 8.30 -10.76 24.69
N ILE A 177 7.48 -10.00 23.94
CA ILE A 177 6.53 -10.57 22.98
C ILE A 177 7.28 -11.31 21.86
N ILE A 178 8.29 -10.69 21.25
CA ILE A 178 9.12 -11.30 20.20
C ILE A 178 9.68 -12.63 20.68
N GLN A 179 10.30 -12.64 21.88
CA GLN A 179 10.87 -13.86 22.45
C GLN A 179 9.82 -14.93 22.74
N SER A 180 8.67 -14.56 23.31
CA SER A 180 7.62 -15.53 23.69
C SER A 180 6.87 -16.11 22.50
N ARG A 181 6.83 -15.39 21.36
CA ARG A 181 6.15 -15.82 20.15
C ARG A 181 7.07 -16.41 19.09
N GLY A 182 8.39 -16.32 19.28
CA GLY A 182 9.37 -16.82 18.31
C GLY A 182 9.43 -16.02 17.00
N LEU A 183 9.18 -14.69 17.11
CA LEU A 183 9.19 -13.77 15.96
C LEU A 183 10.61 -13.43 15.50
#